data_c273358a97af2ac41b1747aac704ca01
#
_entry.id   c273358a97af2ac41b1747aac704ca01
#
_cell.length_a   1.000
_cell.length_b   1.000
_cell.length_c   1.000
_cell.angle_alpha   90.00
_cell.angle_beta   90.00
_cell.angle_gamma   90.00
#
_symmetry.space_group_name_H-M   'P 1'
#
loop_
_entity.id
_entity.type
_entity.pdbx_description
1 polymer ?
#
loop_
_entity_poly.entity_id
_entity_poly.type
_entity_poly.pdbx_seq_one_letter_code
_entity_poly.pdbx_strand_id
1 'polypeptide(L)'
;MTLVPDFDIGVAVFTNRSPSEVPTTLTWYIIDRLRGRDPVDWRERARKRREEFLAHLPADKEVREETRHTNTRPAHELADYAGVFEHPAYGTMSIRQLDGALHWSWRGMFATMTHRHYETFELPEVPDRLLPDKLAVTFLTDRDGNIVSLSTPLEPMVKDIVFVRRAAGECTDAAFRERCVGRFTGGAITHHVTLDTEGGLVLKPDFQPAYRLMPQAGRRFRVAELDGFFVEFRGDGTIVDTMIFHQPNGVFVANRIDRREQDAAVIPAE
;
A
#
# COMPACT_ATOMS: atom_id res chain seq x y z
N MET A 1 -7.38 25.00 -20.71
CA MET A 1 -7.84 25.42 -22.04
C MET A 1 -9.04 26.35 -21.86
N THR A 2 -9.05 27.49 -22.55
CA THR A 2 -10.13 28.49 -22.53
C THR A 2 -10.55 28.79 -23.98
N LEU A 3 -11.87 28.78 -24.22
CA LEU A 3 -12.47 29.10 -25.52
C LEU A 3 -13.30 30.36 -25.38
N VAL A 4 -13.20 31.27 -26.36
CA VAL A 4 -14.01 32.50 -26.46
C VAL A 4 -14.65 32.52 -27.85
N PRO A 5 -15.77 31.75 -28.04
CA PRO A 5 -16.35 31.52 -29.36
C PRO A 5 -16.76 32.80 -30.11
N ASP A 6 -17.27 33.80 -29.39
CA ASP A 6 -17.69 35.10 -29.98
C ASP A 6 -16.53 35.86 -30.67
N PHE A 7 -15.32 35.46 -30.48
CA PHE A 7 -14.11 36.07 -31.03
C PHE A 7 -13.21 35.08 -31.77
N ASP A 8 -13.66 33.83 -31.96
CA ASP A 8 -12.89 32.76 -32.57
C ASP A 8 -11.52 32.53 -31.92
N ILE A 9 -11.45 32.73 -30.59
CA ILE A 9 -10.20 32.58 -29.83
C ILE A 9 -10.24 31.29 -29.01
N GLY A 10 -9.20 30.46 -29.15
CA GLY A 10 -8.90 29.33 -28.26
C GLY A 10 -7.48 29.45 -27.72
N VAL A 11 -7.32 29.32 -26.39
CA VAL A 11 -6.02 29.36 -25.72
C VAL A 11 -5.83 28.11 -24.87
N ALA A 12 -4.72 27.42 -25.07
CA ALA A 12 -4.29 26.30 -24.23
C ALA A 12 -2.89 26.57 -23.67
N VAL A 13 -2.78 26.57 -22.35
CA VAL A 13 -1.50 26.75 -21.65
C VAL A 13 -1.27 25.57 -20.74
N PHE A 14 -0.11 24.93 -20.87
CA PHE A 14 0.32 23.81 -20.05
C PHE A 14 1.56 24.18 -19.25
N THR A 15 1.63 23.76 -18.00
CA THR A 15 2.82 23.89 -17.16
C THR A 15 3.10 22.56 -16.47
N ASN A 16 4.34 22.34 -16.12
CA ASN A 16 4.80 21.18 -15.35
C ASN A 16 4.94 21.47 -13.85
N ARG A 17 4.38 22.60 -13.38
CA ARG A 17 4.40 23.01 -11.97
C ARG A 17 2.97 23.16 -11.44
N SER A 18 2.71 22.64 -10.26
CA SER A 18 1.46 22.84 -9.50
C SER A 18 1.79 23.17 -8.04
N PRO A 19 1.10 24.14 -7.43
CA PRO A 19 0.15 25.06 -8.04
C PRO A 19 0.85 26.10 -8.91
N SER A 20 0.20 26.53 -9.98
CA SER A 20 0.73 27.53 -10.90
C SER A 20 -0.36 28.49 -11.38
N GLU A 21 -0.14 29.78 -11.20
CA GLU A 21 -1.00 30.82 -11.72
C GLU A 21 -0.68 31.20 -13.18
N VAL A 22 0.41 30.64 -13.75
CA VAL A 22 0.85 30.92 -15.10
C VAL A 22 -0.21 30.60 -16.16
N PRO A 23 -0.89 29.42 -16.13
CA PRO A 23 -1.90 29.11 -17.13
C PRO A 23 -3.02 30.15 -17.18
N THR A 24 -3.56 30.53 -16.04
CA THR A 24 -4.65 31.51 -15.93
C THR A 24 -4.17 32.91 -16.33
N THR A 25 -3.07 33.36 -15.79
CA THR A 25 -2.50 34.68 -16.03
C THR A 25 -2.16 34.89 -17.51
N LEU A 26 -1.48 33.93 -18.11
CA LEU A 26 -1.07 34.01 -19.52
C LEU A 26 -2.28 33.89 -20.46
N THR A 27 -3.25 33.02 -20.16
CA THR A 27 -4.47 32.88 -20.95
C THR A 27 -5.23 34.22 -21.04
N TRP A 28 -5.49 34.87 -19.91
CA TRP A 28 -6.20 36.16 -19.91
C TRP A 28 -5.40 37.29 -20.57
N TYR A 29 -4.09 37.33 -20.38
CA TYR A 29 -3.20 38.26 -21.08
C TYR A 29 -3.29 38.11 -22.60
N ILE A 30 -3.23 36.89 -23.12
CA ILE A 30 -3.34 36.60 -24.56
C ILE A 30 -4.71 37.01 -25.10
N ILE A 31 -5.80 36.67 -24.41
CA ILE A 31 -7.15 37.02 -24.81
C ILE A 31 -7.33 38.53 -24.90
N ASP A 32 -6.90 39.28 -23.90
CA ASP A 32 -7.00 40.76 -23.90
C ASP A 32 -6.18 41.37 -25.04
N ARG A 33 -5.00 40.85 -25.31
CA ARG A 33 -4.16 41.31 -26.44
C ARG A 33 -4.81 41.06 -27.79
N LEU A 34 -5.36 39.86 -27.98
CA LEU A 34 -6.04 39.51 -29.24
C LEU A 34 -7.34 40.31 -29.46
N ARG A 35 -7.99 40.75 -28.39
CA ARG A 35 -9.19 41.58 -28.44
C ARG A 35 -8.90 43.08 -28.51
N GLY A 36 -7.62 43.49 -28.57
CA GLY A 36 -7.24 44.91 -28.60
C GLY A 36 -7.63 45.68 -27.33
N ARG A 37 -7.77 45.03 -26.20
CA ARG A 37 -8.08 45.66 -24.93
C ARG A 37 -6.83 46.31 -24.30
N ASP A 38 -7.05 47.31 -23.48
CA ASP A 38 -6.01 47.91 -22.66
C ASP A 38 -5.34 46.85 -21.77
N PRO A 39 -4.03 46.94 -21.57
CA PRO A 39 -3.31 45.95 -20.78
C PRO A 39 -3.78 45.92 -19.34
N VAL A 40 -4.20 44.75 -18.87
CA VAL A 40 -4.47 44.47 -17.45
C VAL A 40 -3.25 43.78 -16.87
N ASP A 41 -2.80 44.21 -15.71
CA ASP A 41 -1.73 43.49 -14.98
C ASP A 41 -2.30 42.23 -14.32
N TRP A 42 -2.40 41.16 -15.13
CA TRP A 42 -2.84 39.86 -14.69
C TRP A 42 -1.90 39.21 -13.67
N ARG A 43 -0.60 39.58 -13.70
CA ARG A 43 0.38 39.12 -12.73
C ARG A 43 0.08 39.65 -11.34
N GLU A 44 -0.17 40.96 -11.25
CA GLU A 44 -0.49 41.62 -9.99
C GLU A 44 -1.82 41.11 -9.42
N ARG A 45 -2.82 40.88 -10.27
CA ARG A 45 -4.08 40.24 -9.85
C ARG A 45 -3.89 38.83 -9.31
N ALA A 46 -3.07 38.01 -9.97
CA ALA A 46 -2.74 36.66 -9.51
C ALA A 46 -1.97 36.70 -8.18
N ARG A 47 -1.00 37.62 -8.04
CA ARG A 47 -0.25 37.84 -6.81
C ARG A 47 -1.17 38.16 -5.62
N LYS A 48 -2.07 39.14 -5.78
CA LYS A 48 -3.04 39.51 -4.75
C LYS A 48 -3.94 38.36 -4.34
N ARG A 49 -4.49 37.63 -5.31
CA ARG A 49 -5.33 36.46 -5.03
C ARG A 49 -4.58 35.38 -4.26
N ARG A 50 -3.30 35.16 -4.60
CA ARG A 50 -2.45 34.21 -3.88
C ARG A 50 -2.17 34.68 -2.44
N GLU A 51 -1.92 35.96 -2.23
CA GLU A 51 -1.71 36.52 -0.91
C GLU A 51 -2.96 36.41 -0.04
N GLU A 52 -4.15 36.72 -0.59
CA GLU A 52 -5.43 36.52 0.07
C GLU A 52 -5.66 35.05 0.43
N PHE A 53 -5.39 34.13 -0.48
CA PHE A 53 -5.50 32.71 -0.23
C PHE A 53 -4.55 32.25 0.89
N LEU A 54 -3.28 32.67 0.85
CA LEU A 54 -2.29 32.33 1.86
C LEU A 54 -2.64 32.93 3.25
N ALA A 55 -3.29 34.08 3.30
CA ALA A 55 -3.73 34.70 4.55
C ALA A 55 -4.84 33.88 5.27
N HIS A 56 -5.59 33.06 4.55
CA HIS A 56 -6.63 32.20 5.12
C HIS A 56 -6.11 30.80 5.53
N LEU A 57 -4.88 30.42 5.13
CA LEU A 57 -4.30 29.12 5.49
C LEU A 57 -4.01 28.88 7.00
N PRO A 58 -3.77 29.90 7.86
CA PRO A 58 -3.51 29.66 9.28
C PRO A 58 -4.65 28.93 9.99
N ALA A 59 -5.91 29.20 9.64
CA ALA A 59 -7.06 28.55 10.25
C ALA A 59 -7.07 27.01 10.05
N ASP A 60 -6.62 26.56 8.89
CA ASP A 60 -6.55 25.11 8.59
C ASP A 60 -5.46 24.42 9.42
N LYS A 61 -4.36 25.12 9.75
CA LYS A 61 -3.29 24.59 10.60
C LYS A 61 -3.75 24.44 12.06
N GLU A 62 -4.51 25.40 12.59
CA GLU A 62 -5.05 25.36 13.94
C GLU A 62 -6.05 24.19 14.09
N VAL A 63 -7.02 24.08 13.18
CA VAL A 63 -8.01 22.99 13.18
C VAL A 63 -7.31 21.62 13.10
N ARG A 64 -6.24 21.51 12.33
CA ARG A 64 -5.49 20.27 12.18
C ARG A 64 -4.74 19.88 13.47
N GLU A 65 -4.18 20.83 14.21
CA GLU A 65 -3.54 20.55 15.51
C GLU A 65 -4.60 20.22 16.57
N GLU A 66 -5.77 20.87 16.57
CA GLU A 66 -6.88 20.54 17.46
C GLU A 66 -7.37 19.10 17.28
N THR A 67 -7.31 18.55 16.07
CA THR A 67 -7.69 17.15 15.80
C THR A 67 -6.61 16.13 16.14
N ARG A 68 -5.45 16.56 16.64
CA ARG A 68 -4.37 15.67 17.05
C ARG A 68 -4.66 15.07 18.42
N HIS A 69 -4.71 13.76 18.51
CA HIS A 69 -4.76 13.05 19.80
C HIS A 69 -3.37 13.05 20.43
N THR A 70 -3.21 13.76 21.53
CA THR A 70 -1.98 13.79 22.31
C THR A 70 -1.83 12.55 23.19
N ASN A 71 -0.62 12.25 23.67
CA ASN A 71 -0.31 11.11 24.55
C ASN A 71 -0.61 9.72 23.94
N THR A 72 -0.57 9.62 22.61
CA THR A 72 -0.64 8.36 21.90
C THR A 72 0.76 7.91 21.44
N ARG A 73 0.90 6.62 21.21
CA ARG A 73 2.10 6.01 20.62
C ARG A 73 1.68 5.00 19.56
N PRO A 74 2.56 4.64 18.62
CA PRO A 74 2.32 3.54 17.70
C PRO A 74 2.06 2.25 18.48
N ALA A 75 1.17 1.40 17.97
CA ALA A 75 0.88 0.10 18.61
C ALA A 75 1.93 -0.96 18.26
N HIS A 76 2.68 -0.74 17.17
CA HIS A 76 3.70 -1.65 16.68
C HIS A 76 5.11 -1.08 16.90
N GLU A 77 6.11 -1.94 16.85
CA GLU A 77 7.50 -1.52 16.75
C GLU A 77 7.76 -0.86 15.39
N LEU A 78 8.70 0.11 15.35
CA LEU A 78 8.96 0.84 14.10
C LEU A 78 9.37 -0.07 12.93
N ALA A 79 10.00 -1.21 13.22
CA ALA A 79 10.38 -2.20 12.21
C ALA A 79 9.16 -2.79 11.47
N ASP A 80 8.03 -2.92 12.15
CA ASP A 80 6.83 -3.53 11.58
C ASP A 80 6.17 -2.64 10.54
N TYR A 81 6.37 -1.32 10.61
CA TYR A 81 5.88 -0.35 9.61
C TYR A 81 6.72 -0.36 8.33
N ALA A 82 7.98 -0.84 8.41
CA ALA A 82 8.86 -0.89 7.25
C ALA A 82 8.35 -1.90 6.22
N GLY A 83 8.36 -1.51 4.95
CA GLY A 83 7.89 -2.35 3.86
C GLY A 83 7.69 -1.59 2.56
N VAL A 84 7.27 -2.32 1.57
CA VAL A 84 6.90 -1.81 0.24
C VAL A 84 5.40 -1.92 0.09
N PHE A 85 4.75 -0.82 -0.28
CA PHE A 85 3.31 -0.72 -0.44
C PHE A 85 3.01 -0.29 -1.87
N GLU A 86 2.02 -0.90 -2.51
CA GLU A 86 1.74 -0.65 -3.93
C GLU A 86 0.26 -0.38 -4.20
N HIS A 87 0.05 0.46 -5.20
CA HIS A 87 -1.28 0.77 -5.73
C HIS A 87 -1.21 0.73 -7.27
N PRO A 88 -2.19 0.13 -7.97
CA PRO A 88 -2.14 -0.04 -9.43
C PRO A 88 -1.94 1.25 -10.22
N ALA A 89 -2.57 2.35 -9.79
CA ALA A 89 -2.48 3.65 -10.48
C ALA A 89 -1.37 4.56 -9.94
N TYR A 90 -1.01 4.45 -8.65
CA TYR A 90 -0.06 5.36 -8.00
C TYR A 90 1.35 4.78 -7.86
N GLY A 91 1.54 3.50 -8.21
CA GLY A 91 2.83 2.81 -8.16
C GLY A 91 3.22 2.41 -6.74
N THR A 92 4.51 2.44 -6.46
CA THR A 92 5.11 1.86 -5.26
C THR A 92 5.58 2.93 -4.28
N MET A 93 5.21 2.79 -3.02
CA MET A 93 5.64 3.59 -1.88
C MET A 93 6.48 2.72 -0.94
N SER A 94 7.64 3.19 -0.51
CA SER A 94 8.52 2.46 0.40
C SER A 94 8.63 3.16 1.74
N ILE A 95 8.55 2.38 2.80
CA ILE A 95 8.79 2.80 4.18
C ILE A 95 10.01 2.03 4.68
N ARG A 96 11.01 2.73 5.20
CA ARG A 96 12.22 2.12 5.77
C ARG A 96 12.45 2.63 7.18
N GLN A 97 12.91 1.77 8.06
CA GLN A 97 13.41 2.17 9.37
C GLN A 97 14.91 2.41 9.26
N LEU A 98 15.37 3.61 9.58
CA LEU A 98 16.78 4.00 9.62
C LEU A 98 16.95 4.95 10.82
N ASP A 99 18.03 4.77 11.57
CA ASP A 99 18.43 5.66 12.69
C ASP A 99 17.30 5.94 13.70
N GLY A 100 16.46 4.93 13.98
CA GLY A 100 15.36 5.04 14.92
C GLY A 100 14.15 5.82 14.43
N ALA A 101 14.07 6.12 13.13
CA ALA A 101 12.95 6.82 12.49
C ALA A 101 12.41 6.06 11.26
N LEU A 102 11.19 6.36 10.88
CA LEU A 102 10.61 5.89 9.62
C LEU A 102 10.91 6.89 8.51
N HIS A 103 11.38 6.38 7.38
CA HIS A 103 11.66 7.13 6.17
C HIS A 103 10.73 6.69 5.04
N TRP A 104 9.99 7.62 4.54
CA TRP A 104 9.08 7.46 3.42
C TRP A 104 9.76 7.82 2.10
N SER A 105 9.46 7.06 1.04
CA SER A 105 9.85 7.40 -0.32
C SER A 105 8.79 7.04 -1.34
N TRP A 106 8.54 7.94 -2.30
CA TRP A 106 7.58 7.75 -3.38
C TRP A 106 7.91 8.65 -4.56
N ARG A 107 8.00 8.09 -5.78
CA ARG A 107 8.27 8.81 -7.02
C ARG A 107 9.48 9.77 -6.95
N GLY A 108 10.56 9.33 -6.35
CA GLY A 108 11.78 10.13 -6.18
C GLY A 108 11.72 11.18 -5.06
N MET A 109 10.63 11.27 -4.34
CA MET A 109 10.52 12.08 -3.12
C MET A 109 10.92 11.27 -1.90
N PHE A 110 11.51 11.94 -0.91
CA PHE A 110 11.98 11.34 0.35
C PHE A 110 11.63 12.25 1.50
N ALA A 111 11.22 11.68 2.61
CA ALA A 111 10.99 12.42 3.85
C ALA A 111 11.09 11.51 5.07
N THR A 112 11.52 12.08 6.19
CA THR A 112 11.42 11.42 7.49
C THR A 112 10.01 11.63 8.03
N MET A 113 9.39 10.55 8.51
CA MET A 113 8.05 10.58 9.07
C MET A 113 8.10 10.95 10.56
N THR A 114 7.13 11.71 11.03
CA THR A 114 6.92 11.99 12.45
C THR A 114 5.62 11.36 12.93
N HIS A 115 5.61 10.76 14.10
CA HIS A 115 4.39 10.20 14.67
C HIS A 115 3.38 11.31 15.00
N ARG A 116 2.16 11.15 14.50
CA ARG A 116 1.05 12.07 14.79
C ARG A 116 0.19 11.57 15.96
N HIS A 117 -0.47 10.45 15.76
CA HIS A 117 -1.26 9.75 16.76
C HIS A 117 -1.59 8.32 16.29
N TYR A 118 -1.73 7.38 17.22
CA TYR A 118 -2.05 5.95 16.94
C TYR A 118 -1.16 5.39 15.80
N GLU A 119 -1.78 4.88 14.74
CA GLU A 119 -1.12 4.32 13.56
C GLU A 119 -0.87 5.36 12.46
N THR A 120 -1.01 6.66 12.76
CA THR A 120 -0.85 7.74 11.80
C THR A 120 0.47 8.47 12.00
N PHE A 121 1.21 8.61 10.91
CA PHE A 121 2.43 9.40 10.81
C PHE A 121 2.22 10.55 9.83
N GLU A 122 3.04 11.58 9.93
CA GLU A 122 3.02 12.73 9.04
C GLU A 122 4.35 12.93 8.36
N LEU A 123 4.30 13.34 7.09
CA LEU A 123 5.45 13.87 6.38
C LEU A 123 5.61 15.35 6.71
N PRO A 124 6.84 15.86 6.82
CA PRO A 124 7.07 17.29 7.01
C PRO A 124 6.55 18.07 5.81
N GLU A 125 6.18 19.33 6.06
CA GLU A 125 5.88 20.30 5.02
C GLU A 125 7.10 20.41 4.09
N VAL A 126 6.90 20.14 2.80
CA VAL A 126 7.95 20.24 1.80
C VAL A 126 7.57 21.37 0.85
N PRO A 127 8.23 22.51 0.93
CA PRO A 127 8.01 23.62 0.01
C PRO A 127 8.18 23.18 -1.45
N ASP A 128 7.33 23.73 -2.33
CA ASP A 128 7.38 23.48 -3.79
C ASP A 128 7.14 22.04 -4.27
N ARG A 129 6.61 21.16 -3.44
CA ARG A 129 6.21 19.81 -3.86
C ARG A 129 4.71 19.70 -4.09
N LEU A 130 4.34 18.75 -4.96
CA LEU A 130 2.95 18.44 -5.34
C LEU A 130 2.11 17.81 -4.21
N LEU A 131 2.68 17.60 -3.04
CA LEU A 131 2.01 16.96 -1.92
C LEU A 131 1.33 18.00 -1.03
N PRO A 132 0.18 17.68 -0.44
CA PRO A 132 -0.42 18.48 0.62
C PRO A 132 0.58 18.73 1.75
N ASP A 133 0.49 19.90 2.37
CA ASP A 133 1.27 20.20 3.58
C ASP A 133 0.97 19.15 4.65
N LYS A 134 2.01 18.61 5.28
CA LYS A 134 1.92 17.59 6.33
C LYS A 134 1.06 16.38 5.92
N LEU A 135 1.41 15.74 4.82
CA LEU A 135 0.69 14.57 4.33
C LEU A 135 0.62 13.48 5.42
N ALA A 136 -0.58 13.07 5.78
CA ALA A 136 -0.81 11.99 6.72
C ALA A 136 -0.68 10.64 6.03
N VAL A 137 -0.06 9.68 6.71
CA VAL A 137 0.05 8.28 6.32
C VAL A 137 -0.46 7.43 7.49
N THR A 138 -1.59 6.78 7.29
CA THR A 138 -2.21 5.92 8.32
C THR A 138 -1.99 4.46 7.93
N PHE A 139 -1.37 3.69 8.81
CA PHE A 139 -1.21 2.26 8.60
C PHE A 139 -2.45 1.50 9.06
N LEU A 140 -2.83 0.49 8.28
CA LEU A 140 -4.02 -0.32 8.50
C LEU A 140 -3.61 -1.76 8.77
N THR A 141 -4.26 -2.36 9.77
CA THR A 141 -3.98 -3.72 10.23
C THR A 141 -5.10 -4.69 9.87
N ASP A 142 -4.74 -5.96 9.74
CA ASP A 142 -5.72 -7.06 9.72
C ASP A 142 -6.19 -7.40 11.16
N ARG A 143 -7.09 -8.39 11.27
CA ARG A 143 -7.62 -8.83 12.58
C ARG A 143 -6.55 -9.45 13.50
N ASP A 144 -5.43 -9.89 12.96
CA ASP A 144 -4.33 -10.49 13.70
C ASP A 144 -3.29 -9.43 14.12
N GLY A 145 -3.54 -8.17 13.80
CA GLY A 145 -2.68 -7.04 14.11
C GLY A 145 -1.51 -6.84 13.15
N ASN A 146 -1.45 -7.52 12.01
CA ASN A 146 -0.38 -7.29 11.04
C ASN A 146 -0.68 -6.05 10.19
N ILE A 147 0.31 -5.21 9.94
CA ILE A 147 0.18 -4.08 9.01
C ILE A 147 0.09 -4.63 7.58
N VAL A 148 -1.05 -4.43 6.93
CA VAL A 148 -1.34 -4.96 5.59
C VAL A 148 -1.46 -3.89 4.51
N SER A 149 -1.67 -2.64 4.89
CA SER A 149 -1.78 -1.52 3.95
C SER A 149 -1.49 -0.19 4.64
N LEU A 150 -1.36 0.85 3.84
CA LEU A 150 -1.37 2.23 4.32
C LEU A 150 -2.36 3.06 3.50
N SER A 151 -2.93 4.08 4.13
CA SER A 151 -3.89 5.02 3.56
C SER A 151 -3.33 6.43 3.64
N THR A 152 -3.51 7.23 2.58
CA THR A 152 -2.99 8.60 2.53
C THR A 152 -3.84 9.48 1.62
N PRO A 153 -4.15 10.75 2.01
CA PRO A 153 -4.97 11.69 1.24
C PRO A 153 -4.15 12.37 0.14
N LEU A 154 -3.79 11.66 -0.91
CA LEU A 154 -3.02 12.20 -2.04
C LEU A 154 -3.82 13.18 -2.90
N GLU A 155 -5.13 13.02 -2.94
CA GLU A 155 -6.04 13.77 -3.81
C GLU A 155 -7.18 14.41 -2.98
N PRO A 156 -7.34 15.75 -3.01
CA PRO A 156 -8.30 16.45 -2.12
C PRO A 156 -9.78 16.08 -2.36
N MET A 157 -10.12 15.61 -3.57
CA MET A 157 -11.51 15.43 -4.01
C MET A 157 -11.97 13.96 -4.00
N VAL A 158 -11.11 13.04 -3.55
CA VAL A 158 -11.41 11.61 -3.51
C VAL A 158 -11.13 11.07 -2.11
N LYS A 159 -11.58 9.83 -1.85
CA LYS A 159 -11.22 9.13 -0.62
C LYS A 159 -9.71 8.89 -0.58
N ASP A 160 -9.19 8.72 0.62
CA ASP A 160 -7.80 8.36 0.82
C ASP A 160 -7.39 7.18 -0.04
N ILE A 161 -6.21 7.28 -0.65
CA ILE A 161 -5.66 6.24 -1.51
C ILE A 161 -5.02 5.15 -0.63
N VAL A 162 -5.44 3.92 -0.83
CA VAL A 162 -4.94 2.76 -0.06
C VAL A 162 -3.89 2.02 -0.87
N PHE A 163 -2.67 1.94 -0.33
CA PHE A 163 -1.58 1.14 -0.87
C PHE A 163 -1.50 -0.18 -0.09
N VAL A 164 -1.53 -1.30 -0.79
CA VAL A 164 -1.47 -2.63 -0.18
C VAL A 164 -0.02 -3.03 0.02
N ARG A 165 0.30 -3.61 1.18
CA ARG A 165 1.65 -4.09 1.48
C ARG A 165 2.04 -5.20 0.52
N ARG A 166 3.19 -5.05 -0.13
CA ARG A 166 3.78 -6.07 -0.99
C ARG A 166 4.29 -7.22 -0.12
N ALA A 167 3.99 -8.43 -0.55
CA ALA A 167 4.53 -9.62 0.08
C ALA A 167 6.06 -9.59 0.09
N ALA A 168 6.66 -10.01 1.20
CA ALA A 168 8.10 -10.05 1.39
C ALA A 168 8.52 -11.28 2.19
N GLY A 169 9.75 -11.73 1.99
CA GLY A 169 10.31 -12.88 2.67
C GLY A 169 10.26 -14.15 1.83
N GLU A 170 10.52 -15.30 2.45
CA GLU A 170 10.69 -16.60 1.75
C GLU A 170 9.45 -17.00 0.94
N CYS A 171 8.23 -16.58 1.33
CA CYS A 171 7.01 -16.85 0.56
C CYS A 171 7.05 -16.30 -0.87
N THR A 172 7.91 -15.34 -1.18
CA THR A 172 8.11 -14.78 -2.53
C THR A 172 9.20 -15.51 -3.32
N ASP A 173 10.00 -16.35 -2.66
CA ASP A 173 11.06 -17.14 -3.31
C ASP A 173 10.47 -18.39 -3.98
N ALA A 174 10.79 -18.59 -5.27
CA ALA A 174 10.36 -19.76 -6.02
C ALA A 174 10.88 -21.06 -5.42
N ALA A 175 12.17 -21.10 -5.03
CA ALA A 175 12.76 -22.29 -4.43
C ALA A 175 12.12 -22.64 -3.06
N PHE A 176 11.69 -21.64 -2.30
CA PHE A 176 10.93 -21.89 -1.08
C PHE A 176 9.55 -22.51 -1.41
N ARG A 177 8.82 -21.94 -2.39
CA ARG A 177 7.52 -22.50 -2.81
C ARG A 177 7.63 -23.94 -3.31
N GLU A 178 8.68 -24.26 -4.06
CA GLU A 178 8.96 -25.65 -4.48
C GLU A 178 9.13 -26.58 -3.28
N ARG A 179 9.81 -26.15 -2.20
CA ARG A 179 9.96 -26.93 -0.98
C ARG A 179 8.63 -27.10 -0.20
N CYS A 180 7.68 -26.21 -0.38
CA CYS A 180 6.35 -26.32 0.21
C CYS A 180 5.47 -27.38 -0.48
N VAL A 181 5.78 -27.76 -1.72
CA VAL A 181 5.02 -28.78 -2.47
C VAL A 181 5.09 -30.13 -1.76
N GLY A 182 3.96 -30.76 -1.54
CA GLY A 182 3.90 -32.08 -0.91
C GLY A 182 2.53 -32.39 -0.30
N ARG A 183 2.52 -33.42 0.54
CA ARG A 183 1.33 -33.86 1.27
C ARG A 183 1.55 -33.67 2.75
N PHE A 184 0.54 -33.13 3.42
CA PHE A 184 0.58 -32.87 4.85
C PHE A 184 -0.69 -33.44 5.49
N THR A 185 -0.57 -34.13 6.62
CA THR A 185 -1.70 -34.66 7.35
C THR A 185 -1.85 -34.00 8.71
N GLY A 186 -3.08 -33.62 9.05
CA GLY A 186 -3.48 -33.09 10.34
C GLY A 186 -4.83 -33.66 10.73
N GLY A 187 -4.86 -34.50 11.78
CA GLY A 187 -6.06 -35.26 12.09
C GLY A 187 -6.45 -36.25 11.02
N ALA A 188 -7.70 -36.21 10.56
CA ALA A 188 -8.25 -37.11 9.55
C ALA A 188 -8.17 -36.57 8.11
N ILE A 189 -7.58 -35.40 7.89
CA ILE A 189 -7.55 -34.71 6.60
C ILE A 189 -6.14 -34.67 6.07
N THR A 190 -5.98 -35.03 4.79
CA THR A 190 -4.75 -34.83 4.04
C THR A 190 -4.87 -33.58 3.17
N HIS A 191 -3.85 -32.80 3.17
CA HIS A 191 -3.73 -31.55 2.44
C HIS A 191 -2.66 -31.73 1.35
N HIS A 192 -3.04 -31.50 0.10
CA HIS A 192 -2.14 -31.54 -1.04
C HIS A 192 -1.72 -30.14 -1.41
N VAL A 193 -0.42 -29.87 -1.41
CA VAL A 193 0.16 -28.59 -1.83
C VAL A 193 0.86 -28.81 -3.16
N THR A 194 0.49 -28.02 -4.18
CA THR A 194 1.03 -28.09 -5.54
C THR A 194 1.37 -26.69 -6.04
N LEU A 195 2.09 -26.60 -7.17
CA LEU A 195 2.28 -25.35 -7.90
C LEU A 195 1.27 -25.27 -9.05
N ASP A 196 0.75 -24.07 -9.30
CA ASP A 196 0.02 -23.75 -10.52
C ASP A 196 0.99 -23.45 -11.68
N THR A 197 0.44 -23.13 -12.85
CA THR A 197 1.23 -22.83 -14.07
C THR A 197 2.06 -21.55 -13.98
N GLU A 198 1.78 -20.69 -13.01
CA GLU A 198 2.49 -19.42 -12.75
C GLU A 198 3.48 -19.55 -11.59
N GLY A 199 3.62 -20.75 -11.00
CA GLY A 199 4.48 -21.00 -9.85
C GLY A 199 3.89 -20.54 -8.51
N GLY A 200 2.59 -20.29 -8.46
CA GLY A 200 1.83 -20.04 -7.24
C GLY A 200 1.49 -21.34 -6.51
N LEU A 201 1.40 -21.27 -5.17
CA LEU A 201 0.99 -22.43 -4.39
C LEU A 201 -0.53 -22.60 -4.41
N VAL A 202 -0.96 -23.83 -4.56
CA VAL A 202 -2.36 -24.27 -4.47
C VAL A 202 -2.48 -25.32 -3.38
N LEU A 203 -3.39 -25.10 -2.46
CA LEU A 203 -3.75 -26.01 -1.37
C LEU A 203 -5.05 -26.72 -1.71
N LYS A 204 -5.05 -28.06 -1.68
CA LYS A 204 -6.24 -28.88 -1.87
C LYS A 204 -6.39 -29.85 -0.71
N PRO A 205 -7.24 -29.57 0.30
CA PRO A 205 -7.61 -30.53 1.30
C PRO A 205 -8.47 -31.64 0.69
N ASP A 206 -8.40 -32.85 1.25
CA ASP A 206 -9.32 -33.94 0.87
C ASP A 206 -10.78 -33.50 1.05
N PHE A 207 -11.62 -33.83 0.11
CA PHE A 207 -13.05 -33.53 0.09
C PHE A 207 -13.42 -32.03 0.05
N GLN A 208 -12.46 -31.14 -0.23
CA GLN A 208 -12.69 -29.71 -0.34
C GLN A 208 -12.20 -29.16 -1.70
N PRO A 209 -12.65 -27.97 -2.12
CA PRO A 209 -12.11 -27.28 -3.27
C PRO A 209 -10.61 -26.99 -3.13
N ALA A 210 -9.97 -26.69 -4.25
CA ALA A 210 -8.62 -26.18 -4.26
C ALA A 210 -8.61 -24.67 -3.99
N TYR A 211 -7.67 -24.21 -3.18
CA TYR A 211 -7.53 -22.82 -2.77
C TYR A 211 -6.16 -22.26 -3.20
N ARG A 212 -6.13 -21.04 -3.71
CA ARG A 212 -4.87 -20.37 -4.03
C ARG A 212 -4.24 -19.79 -2.76
N LEU A 213 -2.93 -20.01 -2.61
CA LEU A 213 -2.14 -19.46 -1.52
C LEU A 213 -1.40 -18.20 -1.98
N MET A 214 -1.81 -17.03 -1.49
CA MET A 214 -1.24 -15.74 -1.82
C MET A 214 -0.12 -15.40 -0.84
N PRO A 215 1.12 -15.15 -1.30
CA PRO A 215 2.21 -14.73 -0.43
C PRO A 215 1.84 -13.52 0.42
N GLN A 216 2.23 -13.52 1.71
CA GLN A 216 1.95 -12.41 2.63
C GLN A 216 3.26 -11.87 3.25
N ALA A 217 3.86 -12.61 4.16
CA ALA A 217 5.10 -12.22 4.82
C ALA A 217 5.87 -13.46 5.33
N GLY A 218 7.21 -13.40 5.32
CA GLY A 218 8.04 -14.50 5.81
C GLY A 218 7.73 -15.80 5.07
N ARG A 219 7.19 -16.78 5.79
CA ARG A 219 6.77 -18.10 5.30
C ARG A 219 5.25 -18.27 5.29
N ARG A 220 4.49 -17.18 5.42
CA ARG A 220 3.03 -17.18 5.56
C ARG A 220 2.35 -16.79 4.26
N PHE A 221 1.25 -17.48 3.97
CA PHE A 221 0.39 -17.27 2.82
C PHE A 221 -1.06 -17.05 3.29
N ARG A 222 -1.77 -16.15 2.63
CA ARG A 222 -3.22 -15.99 2.80
C ARG A 222 -3.94 -16.95 1.86
N VAL A 223 -5.02 -17.56 2.31
CA VAL A 223 -5.93 -18.32 1.46
C VAL A 223 -6.81 -17.32 0.69
N ALA A 224 -6.74 -17.31 -0.65
CA ALA A 224 -7.31 -16.23 -1.47
C ALA A 224 -8.83 -16.09 -1.30
N GLU A 225 -9.53 -17.21 -1.22
CA GLU A 225 -10.99 -17.29 -1.22
C GLU A 225 -11.60 -17.26 0.18
N LEU A 226 -10.78 -17.26 1.25
CA LEU A 226 -11.23 -17.37 2.63
C LEU A 226 -10.67 -16.25 3.50
N ASP A 227 -11.52 -15.37 3.99
CA ASP A 227 -11.11 -14.28 4.86
C ASP A 227 -10.68 -14.77 6.25
N GLY A 228 -9.51 -14.33 6.69
CA GLY A 228 -8.91 -14.69 7.97
C GLY A 228 -8.32 -16.10 8.01
N PHE A 229 -8.09 -16.72 6.84
CA PHE A 229 -7.41 -18.01 6.74
C PHE A 229 -6.01 -17.81 6.20
N PHE A 230 -5.02 -18.34 6.93
CA PHE A 230 -3.61 -18.28 6.57
C PHE A 230 -2.98 -19.65 6.72
N VAL A 231 -1.93 -19.86 5.93
CA VAL A 231 -1.08 -21.06 6.00
C VAL A 231 0.35 -20.59 6.20
N GLU A 232 1.01 -21.12 7.22
CA GLU A 232 2.43 -20.90 7.50
C GLU A 232 3.18 -22.21 7.32
N PHE A 233 4.30 -22.18 6.59
CA PHE A 233 5.15 -23.34 6.39
C PHE A 233 6.39 -23.25 7.28
N ARG A 234 6.73 -24.34 7.98
CA ARG A 234 7.91 -24.47 8.85
C ARG A 234 8.77 -25.62 8.43
N GLY A 235 10.04 -25.56 8.81
CA GLY A 235 11.08 -26.54 8.55
C GLY A 235 12.46 -26.00 8.83
N ASP A 236 13.48 -26.81 8.70
CA ASP A 236 14.89 -26.52 9.03
C ASP A 236 15.66 -25.72 7.95
N GLY A 237 15.00 -25.27 6.92
CA GLY A 237 15.61 -24.53 5.80
C GLY A 237 15.89 -25.38 4.57
N THR A 238 16.06 -26.68 4.68
CA THR A 238 16.18 -27.62 3.57
C THR A 238 14.87 -28.30 3.24
N ILE A 239 14.11 -28.65 4.26
CA ILE A 239 12.81 -29.35 4.12
C ILE A 239 11.75 -28.52 4.85
N VAL A 240 10.60 -28.37 4.19
CA VAL A 240 9.37 -27.93 4.83
C VAL A 240 8.61 -29.16 5.29
N ASP A 241 8.53 -29.36 6.60
CA ASP A 241 7.95 -30.55 7.22
C ASP A 241 6.61 -30.30 7.90
N THR A 242 6.28 -29.05 8.18
CA THR A 242 5.11 -28.66 8.93
C THR A 242 4.36 -27.56 8.23
N MET A 243 3.05 -27.66 8.22
CA MET A 243 2.10 -26.67 7.74
C MET A 243 1.14 -26.29 8.88
N ILE A 244 1.03 -25.00 9.17
CA ILE A 244 0.19 -24.47 10.25
C ILE A 244 -0.93 -23.66 9.61
N PHE A 245 -2.15 -24.03 9.94
CA PHE A 245 -3.37 -23.29 9.58
C PHE A 245 -3.74 -22.33 10.69
N HIS A 246 -3.83 -21.06 10.37
CA HIS A 246 -4.41 -20.02 11.20
C HIS A 246 -5.82 -19.75 10.68
N GLN A 247 -6.84 -20.09 11.46
CA GLN A 247 -8.24 -19.96 11.10
C GLN A 247 -9.00 -19.18 12.17
N PRO A 248 -10.15 -18.58 11.85
CA PRO A 248 -10.93 -17.83 12.85
C PRO A 248 -11.33 -18.63 14.08
N ASN A 249 -11.40 -19.96 13.96
CA ASN A 249 -11.79 -20.90 15.02
C ASN A 249 -10.59 -21.60 15.71
N GLY A 250 -9.35 -21.30 15.32
CA GLY A 250 -8.18 -21.87 15.96
C GLY A 250 -6.97 -22.05 15.07
N VAL A 251 -5.92 -22.63 15.64
CA VAL A 251 -4.68 -22.98 14.96
C VAL A 251 -4.56 -24.49 14.87
N PHE A 252 -4.30 -24.99 13.67
CA PHE A 252 -4.21 -26.42 13.38
C PHE A 252 -2.87 -26.73 12.74
N VAL A 253 -2.30 -27.88 13.08
CA VAL A 253 -0.99 -28.29 12.58
C VAL A 253 -1.15 -29.55 11.71
N ALA A 254 -0.50 -29.55 10.57
CA ALA A 254 -0.37 -30.71 9.69
C ALA A 254 1.10 -30.99 9.42
N ASN A 255 1.51 -32.25 9.52
CA ASN A 255 2.88 -32.67 9.29
C ASN A 255 3.00 -33.34 7.93
N ARG A 256 4.17 -33.18 7.29
CA ARG A 256 4.45 -33.78 5.99
C ARG A 256 4.43 -35.30 6.08
N ILE A 257 3.81 -35.93 5.10
CA ILE A 257 3.80 -37.40 4.96
C ILE A 257 4.95 -37.75 4.00
N ASP A 258 5.96 -38.48 4.50
CA ASP A 258 7.04 -39.01 3.67
C ASP A 258 6.51 -40.08 2.69
N ARG A 259 7.08 -40.10 1.49
CA ARG A 259 6.75 -41.08 0.46
C ARG A 259 6.93 -42.55 0.92
N ARG A 260 7.76 -42.80 1.93
CA ARG A 260 8.08 -44.15 2.44
C ARG A 260 6.94 -44.81 3.24
N GLU A 261 6.01 -44.06 3.78
CA GLU A 261 4.86 -44.62 4.52
C GLU A 261 3.71 -45.05 3.61
N GLN A 262 3.68 -44.61 2.35
CA GLN A 262 2.63 -45.05 1.40
C GLN A 262 2.83 -46.42 0.80
N ASP A 263 4.06 -46.87 0.68
CA ASP A 263 4.35 -48.23 0.16
C ASP A 263 4.13 -49.31 1.22
N ALA A 264 4.02 -48.94 2.49
CA ALA A 264 3.77 -49.86 3.60
C ALA A 264 2.26 -50.11 3.87
N ALA A 265 1.36 -49.30 3.32
CA ALA A 265 -0.08 -49.41 3.56
C ALA A 265 -0.84 -50.22 2.48
N VAL A 266 -0.12 -50.71 1.45
CA VAL A 266 -0.69 -51.62 0.42
C VAL A 266 -0.11 -53.01 0.63
N ILE A 267 -0.46 -53.67 1.70
CA ILE A 267 -0.35 -55.13 1.82
C ILE A 267 -1.75 -55.67 1.52
N PRO A 268 -1.97 -56.41 0.42
CA PRO A 268 -3.24 -57.07 0.22
C PRO A 268 -3.40 -58.14 1.30
N ALA A 269 -4.50 -58.14 1.96
CA ALA A 269 -4.94 -59.30 2.78
C ALA A 269 -5.18 -60.48 1.83
N GLU A 270 -4.40 -61.53 2.03
CA GLU A 270 -4.70 -62.84 1.48
C GLU A 270 -5.95 -63.45 2.15
#